data_9c41243f2a4c1168f745a5684e81ab40
#
_entry.id   9c41243f2a4c1168f745a5684e81ab40
#
_cell.length_a   1.000
_cell.length_b   1.000
_cell.length_c   1.000
_cell.angle_alpha   90.00
_cell.angle_beta   90.00
_cell.angle_gamma   90.00
#
_symmetry.space_group_name_H-M   'P 1'
#
loop_
_entity.id
_entity.type
_entity.pdbx_description
1 polymer ?
#
loop_
_entity_poly.entity_id
_entity_poly.type
_entity_poly.pdbx_seq_one_letter_code
_entity_poly.pdbx_strand_id
1 'polypeptide(L)'
;MRLSLIDPAGKDRLLIRNPAEYKSGFWQTYYMDGLFCRSESTESKSITLGSEEYGRGTLRVSLNHAPLLDNMNAVRMDINVWSYNKPIMLIRHRTTNVMDKPIEDLKIYNFMDFDVGGPASYKDDKGIFDVDTGVMLVYDGNPLHVALASRPKADRWEISPPIKLSVDEKSRDLKNNLELGPKDVATGLQWNLGNLEPNESKTVDIVMTSATNLEEVKTLIPQGWSLFDKKIR
;
A
#
# COMPACT_ATOMS: atom_id res chain seq x y z
N MET A 1 9.60 1.77 6.40
CA MET A 1 9.37 0.30 6.60
C MET A 1 10.54 -0.45 6.00
N ARG A 2 11.04 -1.50 6.65
CA ARG A 2 11.98 -2.46 6.05
C ARG A 2 11.25 -3.79 5.88
N LEU A 3 11.31 -4.36 4.69
CA LEU A 3 10.73 -5.66 4.39
C LEU A 3 11.77 -6.52 3.69
N SER A 4 11.90 -7.76 4.12
CA SER A 4 12.82 -8.72 3.52
C SER A 4 12.13 -10.08 3.37
N LEU A 5 12.55 -10.82 2.35
CA LEU A 5 12.30 -12.25 2.22
C LEU A 5 13.52 -13.00 2.74
N ILE A 6 13.31 -13.96 3.62
CA ILE A 6 14.34 -14.96 3.95
C ILE A 6 14.20 -16.11 2.97
N ASP A 7 15.18 -16.30 2.11
CA ASP A 7 15.16 -17.37 1.12
C ASP A 7 15.40 -18.77 1.77
N PRO A 8 15.18 -19.86 1.04
CA PRO A 8 15.38 -21.21 1.59
C PRO A 8 16.82 -21.50 2.09
N ALA A 9 17.80 -20.73 1.62
CA ALA A 9 19.19 -20.83 2.11
C ALA A 9 19.43 -19.97 3.38
N GLY A 10 18.40 -19.32 3.91
CA GLY A 10 18.47 -18.46 5.10
C GLY A 10 19.05 -17.07 4.82
N LYS A 11 19.22 -16.69 3.56
CA LYS A 11 19.75 -15.38 3.18
C LYS A 11 18.63 -14.32 3.21
N ASP A 12 18.93 -13.17 3.83
CA ASP A 12 18.08 -11.99 3.83
C ASP A 12 18.11 -11.33 2.42
N ARG A 13 16.95 -11.27 1.78
CA ARG A 13 16.72 -10.63 0.48
C ARG A 13 15.85 -9.40 0.71
N LEU A 14 16.46 -8.24 0.68
CA LEU A 14 15.75 -6.99 0.90
C LEU A 14 14.75 -6.73 -0.25
N LEU A 15 13.54 -6.29 0.10
CA LEU A 15 12.46 -5.93 -0.82
C LEU A 15 12.12 -4.44 -0.72
N ILE A 16 12.09 -3.91 0.50
CA ILE A 16 11.84 -2.50 0.77
C ILE A 16 12.88 -2.02 1.77
N ARG A 17 13.63 -1.02 1.39
CA ARG A 17 14.61 -0.36 2.25
C ARG A 17 13.89 0.66 3.15
N ASN A 18 14.41 0.86 4.37
CA ASN A 18 13.97 1.95 5.22
C ASN A 18 15.01 3.06 5.22
N PRO A 19 14.79 4.16 4.58
CA PRO A 19 14.82 5.43 5.25
C PRO A 19 13.55 6.25 5.08
N ALA A 20 13.40 7.29 5.89
CA ALA A 20 12.23 8.16 5.95
C ALA A 20 11.95 8.94 4.64
N GLU A 21 12.85 8.87 3.69
CA GLU A 21 12.80 9.63 2.43
C GLU A 21 11.93 9.00 1.34
N TYR A 22 11.50 7.72 1.52
CA TYR A 22 10.80 6.96 0.49
C TYR A 22 9.30 6.83 0.78
N LYS A 23 8.51 6.89 -0.28
CA LYS A 23 7.06 6.94 -0.25
C LYS A 23 6.46 5.54 -0.18
N SER A 24 6.59 4.85 0.96
CA SER A 24 5.91 3.57 1.17
C SER A 24 4.83 3.70 2.24
N GLY A 25 3.60 3.33 1.89
CA GLY A 25 2.49 3.37 2.82
C GLY A 25 1.14 3.65 2.15
N PHE A 26 0.16 3.96 2.99
CA PHE A 26 -1.15 4.37 2.52
C PHE A 26 -1.29 5.89 2.56
N TRP A 27 -1.82 6.44 1.48
CA TRP A 27 -2.24 7.81 1.35
C TRP A 27 -3.72 7.84 1.05
N GLN A 28 -4.38 8.93 1.36
CA GLN A 28 -5.76 9.15 0.97
C GLN A 28 -6.03 10.61 0.65
N THR A 29 -6.98 10.82 -0.26
CA THR A 29 -7.52 12.13 -0.58
C THR A 29 -9.03 12.09 -0.54
N TYR A 30 -9.64 13.20 -0.13
CA TYR A 30 -11.09 13.37 -0.08
C TYR A 30 -11.44 14.85 -0.06
N TYR A 31 -12.71 15.17 -0.20
CA TYR A 31 -13.21 16.51 0.06
C TYR A 31 -14.06 16.53 1.32
N MET A 32 -14.00 17.65 2.02
CA MET A 32 -14.83 17.96 3.18
C MET A 32 -15.25 19.41 3.10
N ASP A 33 -16.58 19.68 3.03
CA ASP A 33 -17.13 21.02 2.81
C ASP A 33 -16.51 21.73 1.57
N GLY A 34 -16.24 20.99 0.51
CA GLY A 34 -15.60 21.48 -0.71
C GLY A 34 -14.09 21.73 -0.60
N LEU A 35 -13.47 21.50 0.55
CA LEU A 35 -12.03 21.63 0.74
C LEU A 35 -11.31 20.31 0.44
N PHE A 36 -10.25 20.39 -0.34
CA PHE A 36 -9.37 19.25 -0.60
C PHE A 36 -8.56 18.88 0.64
N CYS A 37 -8.65 17.63 1.04
CA CYS A 37 -7.92 17.05 2.15
C CYS A 37 -7.01 15.92 1.68
N ARG A 38 -5.78 15.87 2.19
CA ARG A 38 -4.80 14.83 1.88
C ARG A 38 -4.10 14.37 3.16
N SER A 39 -4.18 13.07 3.45
CA SER A 39 -3.29 12.42 4.40
C SER A 39 -2.18 11.72 3.64
N GLU A 40 -0.99 12.18 3.79
CA GLU A 40 0.20 11.52 3.26
C GLU A 40 1.07 11.03 4.42
N SER A 41 1.94 10.08 4.11
CA SER A 41 2.80 9.35 5.04
C SER A 41 3.32 10.14 6.26
N THR A 42 4.02 9.49 7.12
CA THR A 42 4.54 9.81 8.45
C THR A 42 5.04 11.24 8.75
N GLU A 43 5.14 12.12 7.76
CA GLU A 43 5.62 13.51 7.96
C GLU A 43 4.48 14.54 8.11
N SER A 44 3.23 14.14 7.90
CA SER A 44 2.11 15.05 8.01
C SER A 44 1.79 15.36 9.47
N LYS A 45 1.86 16.63 9.86
CA LYS A 45 1.43 17.11 11.18
C LYS A 45 -0.07 16.89 11.43
N SER A 46 -0.83 16.62 10.38
CA SER A 46 -2.27 16.35 10.45
C SER A 46 -2.60 14.90 10.81
N ILE A 47 -1.61 14.01 10.88
CA ILE A 47 -1.81 12.62 11.27
C ILE A 47 -1.32 12.39 12.69
N THR A 48 -2.18 11.82 13.54
CA THR A 48 -1.85 11.45 14.91
C THR A 48 -2.04 9.97 15.14
N LEU A 49 -1.17 9.37 15.95
CA LEU A 49 -1.29 8.00 16.38
C LEU A 49 -2.45 7.87 17.38
N GLY A 50 -3.45 7.06 17.06
CA GLY A 50 -4.54 6.72 17.97
C GLY A 50 -4.17 5.55 18.88
N SER A 51 -3.71 4.45 18.29
CA SER A 51 -3.26 3.26 19.01
C SER A 51 -2.33 2.40 18.16
N GLU A 52 -1.51 1.59 18.84
CA GLU A 52 -0.70 0.57 18.20
C GLU A 52 -0.66 -0.69 19.04
N GLU A 53 -0.66 -1.83 18.38
CA GLU A 53 -0.56 -3.15 18.99
C GLU A 53 0.37 -4.03 18.16
N TYR A 54 1.36 -4.61 18.81
CA TYR A 54 2.32 -5.52 18.19
C TYR A 54 2.13 -6.94 18.73
N GLY A 55 2.19 -7.90 17.82
CA GLY A 55 2.19 -9.31 18.15
C GLY A 55 3.16 -10.08 17.25
N ARG A 56 3.34 -11.37 17.54
CA ARG A 56 4.16 -12.22 16.67
C ARG A 56 3.50 -12.36 15.30
N GLY A 57 4.12 -11.71 14.28
CA GLY A 57 3.60 -11.68 12.92
C GLY A 57 2.33 -10.84 12.75
N THR A 58 2.04 -9.93 13.69
CA THR A 58 0.89 -9.03 13.60
C THR A 58 1.26 -7.61 13.99
N LEU A 59 0.69 -6.65 13.27
CA LEU A 59 0.73 -5.24 13.61
C LEU A 59 -0.67 -4.67 13.41
N ARG A 60 -1.16 -3.91 14.39
CA ARG A 60 -2.38 -3.10 14.27
C ARG A 60 -2.03 -1.67 14.62
N VAL A 61 -2.41 -0.75 13.76
CA VAL A 61 -2.21 0.69 13.97
C VAL A 61 -3.50 1.39 13.66
N SER A 62 -3.92 2.29 14.54
CA SER A 62 -4.99 3.24 14.31
C SER A 62 -4.41 4.65 14.24
N LEU A 63 -4.65 5.34 13.14
CA LEU A 63 -4.22 6.71 12.89
C LEU A 63 -5.45 7.60 12.73
N ASN A 64 -5.35 8.84 13.19
CA ASN A 64 -6.37 9.85 12.95
C ASN A 64 -5.80 10.93 12.03
N HIS A 65 -6.62 11.41 11.11
CA HIS A 65 -6.28 12.53 10.24
C HIS A 65 -7.19 13.72 10.57
N ALA A 66 -6.56 14.84 10.95
CA ALA A 66 -7.19 16.12 11.24
C ALA A 66 -6.69 17.16 10.22
N PRO A 67 -7.37 17.34 9.07
CA PRO A 67 -6.86 18.16 7.97
C PRO A 67 -6.95 19.68 8.23
N LEU A 68 -7.76 20.10 9.19
CA LEU A 68 -8.02 21.51 9.50
C LEU A 68 -7.29 21.95 10.77
N LEU A 69 -7.15 23.27 10.92
CA LEU A 69 -6.42 23.89 12.03
C LEU A 69 -7.08 23.69 13.42
N ASP A 70 -8.35 23.32 13.46
CA ASP A 70 -9.09 23.03 14.68
C ASP A 70 -8.75 21.67 15.31
N ASN A 71 -7.89 20.90 14.68
CA ASN A 71 -7.47 19.54 15.09
C ASN A 71 -8.63 18.55 15.23
N MET A 72 -9.79 18.81 14.62
CA MET A 72 -10.87 17.83 14.59
C MET A 72 -10.52 16.68 13.66
N ASN A 73 -10.59 15.46 14.19
CA ASN A 73 -10.36 14.26 13.39
C ASN A 73 -11.48 14.10 12.36
N ALA A 74 -11.13 14.05 11.08
CA ALA A 74 -12.08 13.81 10.00
C ALA A 74 -12.20 12.33 9.67
N VAL A 75 -11.08 11.63 9.62
CA VAL A 75 -11.06 10.18 9.34
C VAL A 75 -10.15 9.44 10.31
N ARG A 76 -10.55 8.22 10.64
CA ARG A 76 -9.70 7.22 11.29
C ARG A 76 -9.28 6.17 10.28
N MET A 77 -8.01 5.83 10.30
CA MET A 77 -7.38 4.82 9.46
C MET A 77 -6.92 3.66 10.35
N ASP A 78 -7.54 2.51 10.21
CA ASP A 78 -7.14 1.30 10.91
C ASP A 78 -6.35 0.39 9.94
N ILE A 79 -5.06 0.16 10.22
CA ILE A 79 -4.17 -0.65 9.41
C ILE A 79 -3.83 -1.92 10.19
N ASN A 80 -4.17 -3.07 9.62
CA ASN A 80 -3.83 -4.37 10.18
C ASN A 80 -2.90 -5.09 9.21
N VAL A 81 -1.79 -5.60 9.72
CA VAL A 81 -0.81 -6.38 8.95
C VAL A 81 -0.63 -7.73 9.62
N TRP A 82 -0.63 -8.78 8.80
CA TRP A 82 -0.34 -10.15 9.23
C TRP A 82 0.73 -10.75 8.34
N SER A 83 1.75 -11.32 8.95
CA SER A 83 2.76 -12.11 8.26
C SER A 83 2.83 -13.52 8.87
N TYR A 84 3.20 -14.47 8.04
CA TYR A 84 3.28 -15.89 8.41
C TYR A 84 4.69 -16.40 8.14
N ASN A 85 5.02 -17.62 8.61
CA ASN A 85 6.25 -18.31 8.19
C ASN A 85 6.15 -18.77 6.72
N LYS A 86 5.67 -17.88 5.86
CA LYS A 86 5.54 -18.00 4.41
C LYS A 86 5.82 -16.63 3.81
N PRO A 87 6.28 -16.54 2.58
CA PRO A 87 6.52 -15.26 1.91
C PRO A 87 5.21 -14.58 1.49
N ILE A 88 4.27 -14.47 2.44
CA ILE A 88 2.94 -13.86 2.28
C ILE A 88 2.74 -12.86 3.41
N MET A 89 2.39 -11.64 3.04
CA MET A 89 1.95 -10.59 3.97
C MET A 89 0.54 -10.15 3.57
N LEU A 90 -0.33 -10.05 4.57
CA LEU A 90 -1.71 -9.58 4.41
C LEU A 90 -1.81 -8.20 5.04
N ILE A 91 -2.44 -7.27 4.33
CA ILE A 91 -2.63 -5.90 4.81
C ILE A 91 -4.11 -5.55 4.63
N ARG A 92 -4.75 -5.07 5.69
CA ARG A 92 -6.07 -4.44 5.65
C ARG A 92 -5.93 -2.97 6.00
N HIS A 93 -6.40 -2.12 5.14
CA HIS A 93 -6.60 -0.71 5.41
C HIS A 93 -8.09 -0.40 5.44
N ARG A 94 -8.56 0.14 6.56
CA ARG A 94 -9.95 0.56 6.76
C ARG A 94 -9.96 2.04 7.08
N THR A 95 -10.70 2.83 6.30
CA THR A 95 -10.95 4.25 6.56
C THR A 95 -12.38 4.41 7.07
N THR A 96 -12.53 5.12 8.18
CA THR A 96 -13.83 5.44 8.81
C THR A 96 -13.99 6.94 8.85
N ASN A 97 -15.14 7.46 8.39
CA ASN A 97 -15.53 8.84 8.62
C ASN A 97 -15.94 8.99 10.10
N VAL A 98 -15.25 9.86 10.84
CA VAL A 98 -15.54 10.12 12.27
C VAL A 98 -16.21 11.47 12.50
N MET A 99 -16.57 12.16 11.40
CA MET A 99 -17.34 13.40 11.43
C MET A 99 -18.85 13.13 11.49
N ASP A 100 -19.61 14.15 11.79
CA ASP A 100 -21.09 14.16 11.75
C ASP A 100 -21.67 14.52 10.35
N LYS A 101 -20.82 14.72 9.35
CA LYS A 101 -21.14 15.04 7.97
C LYS A 101 -20.38 14.15 6.99
N PRO A 102 -20.88 13.98 5.77
CA PRO A 102 -20.21 13.13 4.78
C PRO A 102 -18.85 13.70 4.37
N ILE A 103 -17.93 12.81 4.02
CA ILE A 103 -16.76 13.12 3.22
C ILE A 103 -17.00 12.64 1.78
N GLU A 104 -16.50 13.41 0.81
CA GLU A 104 -16.79 13.20 -0.59
C GLU A 104 -15.56 12.73 -1.34
N ASP A 105 -15.78 11.90 -2.37
CA ASP A 105 -14.79 11.41 -3.32
C ASP A 105 -13.50 10.88 -2.65
N LEU A 106 -13.68 9.98 -1.67
CA LEU A 106 -12.59 9.30 -1.00
C LEU A 106 -11.82 8.44 -2.01
N LYS A 107 -10.53 8.70 -2.12
CA LYS A 107 -9.57 7.84 -2.83
C LYS A 107 -8.50 7.38 -1.87
N ILE A 108 -8.21 6.08 -1.90
CA ILE A 108 -7.11 5.48 -1.15
C ILE A 108 -6.01 5.10 -2.14
N TYR A 109 -4.77 5.31 -1.73
CA TYR A 109 -3.58 4.92 -2.49
C TYR A 109 -2.69 4.05 -1.60
N ASN A 110 -2.09 3.04 -2.20
CA ASN A 110 -0.98 2.32 -1.61
C ASN A 110 0.26 2.55 -2.47
N PHE A 111 1.24 3.22 -1.91
CA PHE A 111 2.54 3.42 -2.56
C PHE A 111 3.57 2.49 -1.94
N MET A 112 4.36 1.85 -2.79
CA MET A 112 5.46 0.98 -2.38
C MET A 112 6.68 1.31 -3.22
N ASP A 113 7.74 1.70 -2.52
CA ASP A 113 9.07 1.95 -3.09
C ASP A 113 9.92 0.69 -2.87
N PHE A 114 9.99 -0.13 -3.91
CA PHE A 114 10.70 -1.40 -3.86
C PHE A 114 12.18 -1.19 -4.22
N ASP A 115 13.07 -1.75 -3.42
CA ASP A 115 14.49 -1.92 -3.72
C ASP A 115 14.77 -3.43 -3.83
N VAL A 116 14.25 -4.07 -4.88
CA VAL A 116 14.38 -5.52 -5.04
C VAL A 116 15.84 -5.91 -5.20
N GLY A 117 16.31 -6.87 -4.36
CA GLY A 117 17.73 -7.22 -4.30
C GLY A 117 18.59 -6.27 -3.46
N GLY A 118 18.06 -5.11 -3.04
CA GLY A 118 18.69 -4.17 -2.14
C GLY A 118 19.59 -3.11 -2.82
N PRO A 119 20.42 -2.39 -2.06
CA PRO A 119 21.13 -1.19 -2.54
C PRO A 119 22.07 -1.41 -3.73
N ALA A 120 22.44 -2.65 -4.02
CA ALA A 120 23.31 -2.97 -5.15
C ALA A 120 22.56 -3.07 -6.48
N SER A 121 21.22 -3.26 -6.46
CA SER A 121 20.41 -3.55 -7.64
C SER A 121 19.16 -2.70 -7.82
N TYR A 122 18.81 -1.80 -6.91
CA TYR A 122 17.59 -1.01 -6.98
C TYR A 122 17.39 -0.23 -8.30
N LYS A 123 18.48 0.02 -9.06
CA LYS A 123 18.43 0.69 -10.38
C LYS A 123 18.04 -0.24 -11.52
N ASP A 124 17.94 -1.54 -11.27
CA ASP A 124 17.65 -2.57 -12.26
C ASP A 124 16.22 -3.11 -12.11
N ASP A 125 15.44 -2.53 -11.18
CA ASP A 125 14.07 -2.94 -10.91
C ASP A 125 13.16 -2.71 -12.11
N LYS A 126 12.24 -3.63 -12.31
CA LYS A 126 11.18 -3.56 -13.31
C LYS A 126 9.83 -3.74 -12.63
N GLY A 127 8.89 -2.85 -12.96
CA GLY A 127 7.50 -2.97 -12.55
C GLY A 127 6.61 -3.30 -13.73
N ILE A 128 5.63 -4.17 -13.54
CA ILE A 128 4.59 -4.52 -14.51
C ILE A 128 3.24 -4.59 -13.80
N PHE A 129 2.20 -4.06 -14.42
CA PHE A 129 0.84 -4.24 -13.96
C PHE A 129 0.06 -5.13 -14.94
N ASP A 130 -0.40 -6.27 -14.45
CA ASP A 130 -1.28 -7.18 -15.18
C ASP A 130 -2.74 -6.73 -14.99
N VAL A 131 -3.30 -6.14 -16.04
CA VAL A 131 -4.68 -5.60 -16.04
C VAL A 131 -5.71 -6.70 -15.86
N ASP A 132 -5.48 -7.88 -16.41
CA ASP A 132 -6.46 -8.98 -16.39
C ASP A 132 -6.61 -9.53 -14.96
N THR A 133 -5.51 -9.74 -14.27
CA THR A 133 -5.50 -10.24 -12.89
C THR A 133 -5.55 -9.14 -11.84
N GLY A 134 -5.17 -7.89 -12.19
CA GLY A 134 -5.03 -6.76 -11.26
C GLY A 134 -3.83 -6.90 -10.34
N VAL A 135 -2.79 -7.57 -10.80
CA VAL A 135 -1.58 -7.82 -10.03
C VAL A 135 -0.47 -6.85 -10.43
N MET A 136 0.09 -6.16 -9.46
CA MET A 136 1.33 -5.42 -9.60
C MET A 136 2.49 -6.37 -9.31
N LEU A 137 3.43 -6.47 -10.24
CA LEU A 137 4.64 -7.27 -10.11
C LEU A 137 5.86 -6.37 -10.18
N VAL A 138 6.81 -6.57 -9.25
CA VAL A 138 8.13 -5.92 -9.27
C VAL A 138 9.21 -6.98 -9.15
N TYR A 139 10.24 -6.87 -9.97
CA TYR A 139 11.39 -7.78 -10.00
C TYR A 139 12.61 -7.07 -10.58
N ASP A 140 13.78 -7.64 -10.37
CA ASP A 140 15.05 -7.22 -10.98
C ASP A 140 15.71 -8.34 -11.78
N GLY A 141 16.96 -8.16 -12.20
CA GLY A 141 17.76 -9.20 -12.87
C GLY A 141 18.12 -10.40 -11.98
N ASN A 142 17.91 -10.31 -10.66
CA ASN A 142 17.93 -11.43 -9.73
C ASN A 142 16.64 -12.26 -9.84
N PRO A 143 16.62 -13.51 -9.36
CA PRO A 143 15.38 -14.29 -9.40
C PRO A 143 14.28 -13.78 -8.46
N LEU A 144 14.51 -12.71 -7.69
CA LEU A 144 13.56 -12.21 -6.70
C LEU A 144 12.39 -11.45 -7.35
N HIS A 145 11.17 -11.84 -6.99
CA HIS A 145 9.93 -11.26 -7.47
C HIS A 145 9.03 -10.88 -6.29
N VAL A 146 8.33 -9.77 -6.42
CA VAL A 146 7.30 -9.32 -5.46
C VAL A 146 6.01 -9.08 -6.22
N ALA A 147 4.88 -9.53 -5.68
CA ALA A 147 3.56 -9.24 -6.24
C ALA A 147 2.62 -8.66 -5.21
N LEU A 148 1.77 -7.73 -5.66
CA LEU A 148 0.67 -7.14 -4.90
C LEU A 148 -0.64 -7.44 -5.62
N ALA A 149 -1.61 -7.96 -4.89
CA ALA A 149 -2.99 -8.13 -5.35
C ALA A 149 -3.94 -7.51 -4.32
N SER A 150 -5.08 -6.95 -4.74
CA SER A 150 -6.00 -6.26 -3.84
C SER A 150 -7.46 -6.69 -4.00
N ARG A 151 -8.25 -6.47 -2.94
CA ARG A 151 -9.72 -6.56 -2.91
C ARG A 151 -10.28 -5.31 -2.22
N PRO A 152 -11.10 -4.49 -2.88
CA PRO A 152 -11.44 -4.60 -4.30
C PRO A 152 -10.20 -4.47 -5.19
N LYS A 153 -10.33 -4.86 -6.46
CA LYS A 153 -9.29 -4.62 -7.47
C LYS A 153 -9.03 -3.12 -7.57
N ALA A 154 -7.77 -2.73 -7.76
CA ALA A 154 -7.43 -1.32 -7.93
C ALA A 154 -8.11 -0.74 -9.18
N ASP A 155 -8.66 0.46 -9.06
CA ASP A 155 -9.27 1.20 -10.18
C ASP A 155 -8.21 1.81 -11.08
N ARG A 156 -7.08 2.21 -10.47
CA ARG A 156 -5.93 2.78 -11.17
C ARG A 156 -4.62 2.33 -10.54
N TRP A 157 -3.55 2.47 -11.31
CA TRP A 157 -2.19 2.12 -10.90
C TRP A 157 -1.17 3.04 -11.54
N GLU A 158 0.04 3.06 -11.00
CA GLU A 158 1.18 3.74 -11.60
C GLU A 158 2.47 3.03 -11.22
N ILE A 159 3.39 2.95 -12.17
CA ILE A 159 4.76 2.53 -11.97
C ILE A 159 5.63 3.71 -12.37
N SER A 160 6.33 4.31 -11.43
CA SER A 160 7.09 5.55 -11.63
C SER A 160 8.40 5.53 -10.86
N PRO A 161 9.39 6.34 -11.24
CA PRO A 161 10.47 6.65 -10.32
C PRO A 161 9.90 7.23 -9.02
N PRO A 162 10.45 6.87 -7.82
CA PRO A 162 9.85 7.26 -6.54
C PRO A 162 9.55 8.76 -6.40
N ILE A 163 10.45 9.62 -6.88
CA ILE A 163 10.29 11.08 -6.82
C ILE A 163 9.08 11.60 -7.64
N LYS A 164 8.63 10.86 -8.64
CA LYS A 164 7.52 11.26 -9.53
C LYS A 164 6.17 10.73 -9.07
N LEU A 165 6.16 9.75 -8.18
CA LEU A 165 4.93 9.16 -7.67
C LEU A 165 4.35 10.07 -6.59
N SER A 166 3.30 10.83 -6.92
CA SER A 166 2.65 11.77 -6.01
C SER A 166 1.21 12.03 -6.43
N VAL A 167 0.40 12.44 -5.48
CA VAL A 167 -0.99 12.88 -5.68
C VAL A 167 -1.20 14.24 -5.02
N ASP A 168 -1.91 15.10 -5.71
CA ASP A 168 -2.32 16.44 -5.24
C ASP A 168 -3.73 16.74 -5.75
N GLU A 169 -4.27 17.91 -5.43
CA GLU A 169 -5.62 18.30 -5.82
C GLU A 169 -5.85 18.31 -7.35
N LYS A 170 -4.84 18.66 -8.14
CA LYS A 170 -4.93 18.73 -9.61
C LYS A 170 -4.65 17.38 -10.27
N SER A 171 -3.89 16.51 -9.59
CA SER A 171 -3.41 15.24 -10.11
C SER A 171 -3.71 14.13 -9.10
N ARG A 172 -5.01 13.83 -8.94
CA ARG A 172 -5.49 12.80 -8.00
C ARG A 172 -5.51 11.41 -8.60
N ASP A 173 -5.39 11.28 -9.92
CA ASP A 173 -5.48 10.00 -10.60
C ASP A 173 -4.13 9.50 -11.07
N LEU A 174 -3.84 8.23 -10.74
CA LEU A 174 -2.65 7.53 -11.22
C LEU A 174 -2.74 7.28 -12.73
N LYS A 175 -1.59 7.17 -13.40
CA LYS A 175 -1.45 7.28 -14.86
C LYS A 175 -1.79 6.03 -15.66
N ASN A 176 -1.94 4.87 -15.01
CA ASN A 176 -2.24 3.57 -15.65
C ASN A 176 -1.19 3.10 -16.67
N ASN A 177 0.08 3.39 -16.45
CA ASN A 177 1.13 2.81 -17.29
C ASN A 177 1.34 1.34 -16.92
N LEU A 178 1.58 0.49 -17.93
CA LEU A 178 1.63 -0.96 -17.76
C LEU A 178 2.96 -1.48 -17.27
N GLU A 179 4.05 -0.76 -17.59
CA GLU A 179 5.40 -1.19 -17.22
C GLU A 179 6.37 -0.01 -17.08
N LEU A 180 7.43 -0.23 -16.34
CA LEU A 180 8.57 0.65 -16.23
C LEU A 180 9.81 -0.14 -15.79
N GLY A 181 10.97 0.28 -16.24
CA GLY A 181 12.27 -0.29 -15.87
C GLY A 181 13.04 -0.86 -17.07
N PRO A 182 14.31 -1.24 -16.90
CA PRO A 182 15.04 -1.27 -15.63
C PRO A 182 15.39 0.12 -15.11
N LYS A 183 15.07 0.42 -13.85
CA LYS A 183 15.45 1.62 -13.11
C LYS A 183 14.94 1.51 -11.65
N ASP A 184 15.21 2.52 -10.86
CA ASP A 184 14.57 2.72 -9.55
C ASP A 184 13.06 2.94 -9.75
N VAL A 185 12.22 2.03 -9.24
CA VAL A 185 10.77 2.05 -9.42
C VAL A 185 10.02 1.99 -8.10
N ALA A 186 9.02 2.87 -8.00
CA ALA A 186 7.95 2.76 -7.01
C ALA A 186 6.63 2.43 -7.70
N THR A 187 5.75 1.77 -6.99
CA THR A 187 4.42 1.38 -7.47
C THR A 187 3.32 2.09 -6.70
N GLY A 188 2.23 2.40 -7.39
CA GLY A 188 1.01 2.94 -6.82
C GLY A 188 -0.20 2.11 -7.23
N LEU A 189 -1.06 1.82 -6.27
CA LEU A 189 -2.41 1.30 -6.50
C LEU A 189 -3.40 2.33 -5.95
N GLN A 190 -4.51 2.55 -6.65
CA GLN A 190 -5.55 3.52 -6.28
C GLN A 190 -6.92 2.87 -6.28
N TRP A 191 -7.71 3.21 -5.28
CA TRP A 191 -9.12 2.81 -5.16
C TRP A 191 -9.99 4.05 -5.01
N ASN A 192 -10.99 4.19 -5.90
CA ASN A 192 -11.97 5.28 -5.89
C ASN A 192 -13.19 4.80 -5.10
N LEU A 193 -13.28 5.14 -3.84
CA LEU A 193 -14.28 4.59 -2.92
C LEU A 193 -15.55 5.46 -2.82
N GLY A 194 -15.52 6.66 -3.43
CA GLY A 194 -16.67 7.57 -3.44
C GLY A 194 -16.93 8.22 -2.09
N ASN A 195 -18.20 8.54 -1.82
CA ASN A 195 -18.59 9.21 -0.59
C ASN A 195 -18.60 8.25 0.60
N LEU A 196 -18.40 8.81 1.78
CA LEU A 196 -18.37 8.08 3.04
C LEU A 196 -19.25 8.84 4.05
N GLU A 197 -20.41 8.28 4.37
CA GLU A 197 -21.35 8.87 5.32
C GLU A 197 -20.79 8.88 6.76
N PRO A 198 -21.35 9.67 7.67
CA PRO A 198 -20.98 9.66 9.08
C PRO A 198 -20.94 8.24 9.66
N ASN A 199 -19.84 7.86 10.30
CA ASN A 199 -19.54 6.55 10.86
C ASN A 199 -19.47 5.39 9.84
N GLU A 200 -19.61 5.67 8.55
CA GLU A 200 -19.37 4.66 7.50
C GLU A 200 -17.87 4.33 7.40
N SER A 201 -17.57 3.12 6.96
CA SER A 201 -16.19 2.66 6.73
C SER A 201 -16.07 2.01 5.36
N LYS A 202 -14.94 2.25 4.71
CA LYS A 202 -14.51 1.53 3.49
C LYS A 202 -13.20 0.79 3.77
N THR A 203 -13.03 -0.34 3.11
CA THR A 203 -11.89 -1.23 3.36
C THR A 203 -11.22 -1.63 2.06
N VAL A 204 -9.89 -1.66 2.09
CA VAL A 204 -9.05 -2.22 1.04
C VAL A 204 -8.16 -3.30 1.67
N ASP A 205 -8.16 -4.48 1.08
CA ASP A 205 -7.35 -5.60 1.46
C ASP A 205 -6.25 -5.84 0.42
N ILE A 206 -5.01 -6.07 0.85
CA ILE A 206 -3.88 -6.36 -0.01
C ILE A 206 -3.22 -7.67 0.42
N VAL A 207 -2.94 -8.52 -0.55
CA VAL A 207 -2.03 -9.67 -0.41
C VAL A 207 -0.73 -9.29 -1.10
N MET A 208 0.36 -9.28 -0.36
CA MET A 208 1.71 -9.16 -0.89
C MET A 208 2.42 -10.50 -0.78
N THR A 209 3.04 -10.93 -1.86
CA THR A 209 3.80 -12.19 -1.92
C THR A 209 5.18 -11.94 -2.51
N SER A 210 6.13 -12.81 -2.17
CA SER A 210 7.47 -12.73 -2.72
C SER A 210 8.07 -14.13 -2.87
N ALA A 211 8.80 -14.36 -3.94
CA ALA A 211 9.51 -15.63 -4.20
C ALA A 211 10.71 -15.41 -5.12
N THR A 212 11.50 -16.46 -5.30
CA THR A 212 12.67 -16.46 -6.19
C THR A 212 12.34 -16.87 -7.64
N ASN A 213 11.06 -17.08 -7.94
CA ASN A 213 10.59 -17.29 -9.31
C ASN A 213 9.14 -16.80 -9.46
N LEU A 214 8.78 -16.44 -10.68
CA LEU A 214 7.50 -15.85 -11.02
C LEU A 214 6.32 -16.82 -10.80
N GLU A 215 6.48 -18.10 -11.12
CA GLU A 215 5.38 -19.07 -10.99
C GLU A 215 5.02 -19.31 -9.53
N GLU A 216 6.02 -19.36 -8.66
CA GLU A 216 5.78 -19.45 -7.21
C GLU A 216 5.03 -18.22 -6.69
N VAL A 217 5.45 -17.01 -7.07
CA VAL A 217 4.75 -15.76 -6.69
C VAL A 217 3.28 -15.81 -7.09
N LYS A 218 2.96 -16.26 -8.31
CA LYS A 218 1.58 -16.40 -8.79
C LYS A 218 0.76 -17.40 -7.96
N THR A 219 1.37 -18.50 -7.54
CA THR A 219 0.69 -19.52 -6.72
C THR A 219 0.46 -19.07 -5.25
N LEU A 220 1.30 -18.16 -4.75
CA LEU A 220 1.18 -17.63 -3.39
C LEU A 220 0.01 -16.64 -3.24
N ILE A 221 -0.41 -15.94 -4.29
CA ILE A 221 -1.53 -14.97 -4.22
C ILE A 221 -2.84 -15.66 -3.82
N PRO A 222 -3.32 -16.75 -4.46
CA PRO A 222 -4.51 -17.48 -4.02
C PRO A 222 -4.38 -18.03 -2.60
N GLN A 223 -3.19 -18.50 -2.21
CA GLN A 223 -2.93 -18.94 -0.84
C GLN A 223 -3.07 -17.78 0.15
N GLY A 224 -2.56 -16.61 -0.20
CA GLY A 224 -2.73 -15.37 0.58
C GLY A 224 -4.19 -15.03 0.79
N TRP A 225 -5.01 -15.05 -0.24
CA TRP A 225 -6.46 -14.82 -0.12
C TRP A 225 -7.15 -15.86 0.75
N SER A 226 -6.80 -17.13 0.63
CA SER A 226 -7.34 -18.17 1.49
C SER A 226 -7.00 -17.96 2.98
N LEU A 227 -5.79 -17.46 3.27
CA LEU A 227 -5.38 -17.08 4.63
C LEU A 227 -6.14 -15.84 5.11
N PHE A 228 -6.32 -14.86 4.22
CA PHE A 228 -7.05 -13.62 4.52
C PHE A 228 -8.49 -13.92 4.92
N ASP A 229 -9.19 -14.72 4.12
CA ASP A 229 -10.59 -15.10 4.36
C ASP A 229 -10.78 -15.85 5.71
N LYS A 230 -9.77 -16.61 6.13
CA LYS A 230 -9.77 -17.24 7.46
C LYS A 230 -9.52 -16.26 8.61
N LYS A 231 -8.79 -15.18 8.34
CA LYS A 231 -8.39 -14.20 9.36
C LYS A 231 -9.50 -13.21 9.69
N ILE A 232 -10.37 -12.90 8.73
CA ILE A 232 -11.42 -11.89 8.85
C ILE A 232 -12.78 -12.46 9.25
N ARG A 233 -12.89 -13.79 9.35
CA ARG A 233 -14.04 -14.50 9.93
C ARG A 233 -13.95 -14.50 11.47
#